data_ac13f021a5837709ea93860c4192ed3f
#
_entry.id   ac13f021a5837709ea93860c4192ed3f
#
_cell.length_a   1.000
_cell.length_b   1.000
_cell.length_c   1.000
_cell.angle_alpha   90.00
_cell.angle_beta   90.00
_cell.angle_gamma   90.00
#
_symmetry.space_group_name_H-M   'P 1'
#
loop_
_entity.id
_entity.type
_entity.pdbx_description
1 polymer ?
#
loop_
_entity_poly.entity_id
_entity_poly.type
_entity_poly.pdbx_seq_one_letter_code
_entity_poly.pdbx_strand_id
1 'polypeptide(L)'
;MIEIGMTYTVEKTVTPDMTAKAVGSGGLEVFGTPFMMGLMENAAMQCVQPELPEGKGTVGVEISSSHLAPTPVGMKVSATAEVTGVSANGKMITFKVTASDEEGLIGEGTHTRAVIDNARFLQKCNDKLARVK
;
A
#
# COMPACT_ATOMS: atom_id res chain seq x y z
N MET A 1 -17.54 9.66 -4.34
CA MET A 1 -16.99 9.28 -5.66
C MET A 1 -15.47 9.44 -5.65
N ILE A 2 -14.77 8.44 -6.19
CA ILE A 2 -13.30 8.50 -6.25
C ILE A 2 -12.88 9.42 -7.40
N GLU A 3 -12.05 10.40 -7.08
CA GLU A 3 -11.62 11.42 -8.05
C GLU A 3 -10.12 11.51 -8.13
N ILE A 4 -9.62 11.81 -9.33
CA ILE A 4 -8.21 12.08 -9.56
C ILE A 4 -7.79 13.26 -8.69
N GLY A 5 -6.64 13.16 -8.03
CA GLY A 5 -6.12 14.18 -7.14
C GLY A 5 -6.42 13.94 -5.66
N MET A 6 -7.30 12.98 -5.32
CA MET A 6 -7.51 12.62 -3.92
C MET A 6 -6.21 12.06 -3.34
N THR A 7 -5.88 12.48 -2.12
CA THR A 7 -4.66 12.04 -1.43
C THR A 7 -4.95 11.55 -0.03
N TYR A 8 -4.08 10.70 0.49
CA TYR A 8 -4.09 10.28 1.87
C TYR A 8 -2.68 9.98 2.34
N THR A 9 -2.36 10.36 3.56
CA THR A 9 -1.05 10.12 4.16
C THR A 9 -1.20 9.32 5.44
N VAL A 10 -0.36 8.30 5.59
CA VAL A 10 -0.25 7.52 6.83
C VAL A 10 1.15 7.69 7.38
N GLU A 11 1.28 7.56 8.71
CA GLU A 11 2.55 7.80 9.40
C GLU A 11 2.81 6.69 10.40
N LYS A 12 4.08 6.32 10.54
CA LYS A 12 4.52 5.35 11.55
C LYS A 12 5.90 5.70 12.05
N THR A 13 6.24 5.24 13.26
CA THR A 13 7.61 5.27 13.74
C THR A 13 8.22 3.90 13.45
N VAL A 14 9.41 3.86 12.87
CA VAL A 14 10.09 2.61 12.53
C VAL A 14 10.44 1.87 13.82
N THR A 15 9.94 0.66 13.97
CA THR A 15 10.23 -0.24 15.08
C THR A 15 11.14 -1.38 14.61
N PRO A 16 11.81 -2.12 15.53
CA PRO A 16 12.72 -3.19 15.14
C PRO A 16 12.12 -4.26 14.23
N ASP A 17 10.81 -4.55 14.38
CA ASP A 17 10.12 -5.55 13.55
C ASP A 17 9.82 -5.07 12.14
N MET A 18 10.02 -3.79 11.85
CA MET A 18 9.84 -3.20 10.51
C MET A 18 11.14 -3.16 9.71
N THR A 19 12.22 -3.76 10.18
CA THR A 19 13.50 -3.69 9.51
C THR A 19 13.64 -4.75 8.42
N ALA A 20 14.51 -4.48 7.46
CA ALA A 20 14.85 -5.44 6.41
C ALA A 20 15.33 -6.76 7.00
N LYS A 21 16.14 -6.69 8.06
CA LYS A 21 16.63 -7.87 8.77
C LYS A 21 15.51 -8.68 9.39
N ALA A 22 14.56 -8.02 10.05
CA ALA A 22 13.45 -8.69 10.73
C ALA A 22 12.53 -9.43 9.75
N VAL A 23 12.27 -8.86 8.57
CA VAL A 23 11.40 -9.50 7.57
C VAL A 23 12.16 -10.41 6.60
N GLY A 24 13.48 -10.46 6.71
CA GLY A 24 14.29 -11.34 5.87
C GLY A 24 14.53 -10.83 4.45
N SER A 25 14.30 -9.54 4.19
CA SER A 25 14.54 -8.94 2.87
C SER A 25 15.94 -8.36 2.73
N GLY A 26 16.73 -8.38 3.79
CA GLY A 26 18.11 -7.91 3.82
C GLY A 26 18.76 -8.24 5.15
N GLY A 27 19.99 -7.82 5.34
CA GLY A 27 20.76 -8.13 6.53
C GLY A 27 20.92 -7.00 7.54
N LEU A 28 20.32 -5.84 7.27
CA LEU A 28 20.53 -4.64 8.09
C LEU A 28 19.27 -4.20 8.83
N GLU A 29 19.49 -3.51 9.94
CA GLU A 29 18.41 -2.99 10.78
C GLU A 29 17.98 -1.60 10.32
N VAL A 30 17.55 -1.50 9.08
CA VAL A 30 16.97 -0.30 8.49
C VAL A 30 15.55 -0.59 8.05
N PHE A 31 14.72 0.44 7.91
CA PHE A 31 13.33 0.30 7.48
C PHE A 31 13.26 -0.55 6.21
N GLY A 32 12.52 -1.64 6.27
CA GLY A 32 12.49 -2.64 5.20
C GLY A 32 11.63 -2.20 4.02
N THR A 33 12.10 -2.47 2.80
CA THR A 33 11.34 -2.17 1.58
C THR A 33 9.95 -2.78 1.59
N PRO A 34 9.75 -4.05 2.04
CA PRO A 34 8.38 -4.60 2.11
C PRO A 34 7.45 -3.79 3.02
N PHE A 35 7.97 -3.26 4.12
CA PHE A 35 7.17 -2.42 5.02
C PHE A 35 6.87 -1.05 4.40
N MET A 36 7.83 -0.47 3.69
CA MET A 36 7.60 0.78 2.98
C MET A 36 6.50 0.60 1.94
N MET A 37 6.56 -0.47 1.16
CA MET A 37 5.54 -0.77 0.16
C MET A 37 4.19 -1.04 0.81
N GLY A 38 4.17 -1.77 1.93
CA GLY A 38 2.95 -2.01 2.70
C GLY A 38 2.32 -0.71 3.22
N LEU A 39 3.15 0.23 3.63
CA LEU A 39 2.68 1.54 4.08
C LEU A 39 2.07 2.35 2.93
N MET A 40 2.70 2.29 1.75
CA MET A 40 2.16 2.89 0.54
C MET A 40 0.80 2.30 0.16
N GLU A 41 0.68 0.96 0.25
CA GLU A 41 -0.58 0.27 -0.02
C GLU A 41 -1.66 0.66 0.98
N ASN A 42 -1.30 0.81 2.25
CA ASN A 42 -2.23 1.23 3.29
C ASN A 42 -2.75 2.64 3.02
N ALA A 43 -1.87 3.56 2.63
CA ALA A 43 -2.27 4.91 2.27
C ALA A 43 -3.27 4.91 1.11
N ALA A 44 -3.00 4.10 0.08
CA ALA A 44 -3.89 4.00 -1.07
C ALA A 44 -5.25 3.41 -0.70
N MET A 45 -5.25 2.35 0.11
CA MET A 45 -6.49 1.72 0.58
C MET A 45 -7.34 2.74 1.35
N GLN A 46 -6.74 3.43 2.31
CA GLN A 46 -7.48 4.40 3.13
C GLN A 46 -7.94 5.61 2.34
N CYS A 47 -7.19 5.98 1.30
CA CYS A 47 -7.56 7.12 0.45
C CYS A 47 -8.94 6.93 -0.19
N VAL A 48 -9.27 5.72 -0.63
CA VAL A 48 -10.49 5.46 -1.39
C VAL A 48 -11.57 4.71 -0.63
N GLN A 49 -11.23 4.05 0.48
CA GLN A 49 -12.21 3.24 1.22
C GLN A 49 -13.47 4.02 1.62
N PRO A 50 -13.39 5.27 2.12
CA PRO A 50 -14.59 6.01 2.50
C PRO A 50 -15.55 6.29 1.34
N GLU A 51 -15.07 6.21 0.10
CA GLU A 51 -15.87 6.47 -1.10
C GLU A 51 -16.56 5.23 -1.64
N LEU A 52 -16.34 4.06 -1.02
CA LEU A 52 -16.90 2.80 -1.49
C LEU A 52 -18.18 2.46 -0.73
N PRO A 53 -19.13 1.78 -1.41
CA PRO A 53 -20.34 1.26 -0.72
C PRO A 53 -19.96 0.23 0.33
N GLU A 54 -20.85 0.04 1.31
CA GLU A 54 -20.68 -1.00 2.32
C GLU A 54 -20.50 -2.35 1.66
N GLY A 55 -19.57 -3.16 2.19
CA GLY A 55 -19.27 -4.49 1.66
C GLY A 55 -18.27 -4.48 0.51
N LYS A 56 -17.87 -3.31 0.03
CA LYS A 56 -16.85 -3.18 -1.01
C LYS A 56 -15.52 -2.77 -0.39
N GLY A 57 -14.44 -3.21 -1.01
CA GLY A 57 -13.10 -2.84 -0.64
C GLY A 57 -12.20 -2.86 -1.84
N THR A 58 -10.90 -2.73 -1.62
CA THR A 58 -9.93 -2.81 -2.70
C THR A 58 -8.83 -3.80 -2.34
N VAL A 59 -8.25 -4.41 -3.37
CA VAL A 59 -7.07 -5.26 -3.23
C VAL A 59 -5.97 -4.72 -4.14
N GLY A 60 -4.72 -4.89 -3.71
CA GLY A 60 -3.57 -4.52 -4.52
C GLY A 60 -3.41 -5.45 -5.70
N VAL A 61 -3.21 -4.88 -6.89
CA VAL A 61 -3.00 -5.63 -8.14
C VAL A 61 -1.55 -5.52 -8.58
N GLU A 62 -0.98 -4.33 -8.45
CA GLU A 62 0.39 -4.07 -8.86
C GLU A 62 0.97 -2.95 -8.00
N ILE A 63 2.24 -3.09 -7.65
CA ILE A 63 2.99 -2.02 -7.01
C ILE A 63 4.42 -2.06 -7.51
N SER A 64 4.93 -0.89 -7.91
CA SER A 64 6.31 -0.72 -8.34
C SER A 64 6.86 0.49 -7.62
N SER A 65 7.98 0.32 -6.91
CA SER A 65 8.57 1.44 -6.20
C SER A 65 10.08 1.32 -6.15
N SER A 66 10.72 2.47 -5.97
CA SER A 66 12.15 2.57 -5.72
C SER A 66 12.34 2.99 -4.27
N HIS A 67 13.23 2.31 -3.56
CA HIS A 67 13.59 2.64 -2.17
C HIS A 67 14.91 3.41 -2.26
N LEU A 68 14.83 4.72 -2.13
CA LEU A 68 15.91 5.64 -2.50
C LEU A 68 16.88 5.96 -1.36
N ALA A 69 16.44 5.84 -0.11
CA ALA A 69 17.24 6.16 1.06
C ALA A 69 16.83 5.31 2.26
N PRO A 70 17.79 4.90 3.10
CA PRO A 70 17.47 4.11 4.29
C PRO A 70 16.95 5.00 5.43
N THR A 71 16.17 4.40 6.32
CA THR A 71 15.66 5.06 7.53
C THR A 71 15.96 4.19 8.75
N PRO A 72 16.52 4.76 9.82
CA PRO A 72 16.84 3.98 11.02
C PRO A 72 15.61 3.73 11.88
N VAL A 73 15.72 2.74 12.78
CA VAL A 73 14.74 2.50 13.83
C VAL A 73 14.62 3.75 14.69
N GLY A 74 13.39 4.11 15.05
CA GLY A 74 13.11 5.27 15.90
C GLY A 74 12.71 6.53 15.14
N MET A 75 12.97 6.58 13.84
CA MET A 75 12.60 7.74 13.02
C MET A 75 11.18 7.56 12.46
N LYS A 76 10.46 8.66 12.28
CA LYS A 76 9.14 8.63 11.67
C LYS A 76 9.21 8.49 10.16
N VAL A 77 8.32 7.69 9.60
CA VAL A 77 8.13 7.56 8.17
C VAL A 77 6.68 7.86 7.83
N SER A 78 6.45 8.41 6.66
CA SER A 78 5.11 8.64 6.14
C SER A 78 5.02 8.13 4.73
N ALA A 79 3.81 7.70 4.33
CA ALA A 79 3.54 7.36 2.94
C ALA A 79 2.28 8.10 2.49
N THR A 80 2.32 8.60 1.28
CA THR A 80 1.21 9.33 0.67
C THR A 80 0.82 8.65 -0.62
N ALA A 81 -0.48 8.45 -0.80
CA ALA A 81 -1.05 7.97 -2.06
C ALA A 81 -1.88 9.08 -2.67
N GLU A 82 -1.77 9.22 -3.98
CA GLU A 82 -2.56 10.17 -4.75
C GLU A 82 -3.22 9.42 -5.91
N VAL A 83 -4.53 9.55 -6.05
CA VAL A 83 -5.27 8.94 -7.17
C VAL A 83 -4.87 9.64 -8.46
N THR A 84 -4.35 8.88 -9.41
CA THR A 84 -3.91 9.39 -10.72
C THR A 84 -4.80 8.91 -11.87
N GLY A 85 -5.61 7.88 -11.63
CA GLY A 85 -6.50 7.36 -12.66
C GLY A 85 -7.59 6.49 -12.08
N VAL A 86 -8.73 6.46 -12.76
CA VAL A 86 -9.85 5.57 -12.44
C VAL A 86 -10.34 5.03 -13.77
N SER A 87 -10.48 3.70 -13.88
CA SER A 87 -10.97 3.08 -15.11
C SER A 87 -12.41 3.51 -15.40
N ALA A 88 -12.83 3.36 -16.66
CA ALA A 88 -14.16 3.77 -17.10
C ALA A 88 -15.28 3.09 -16.32
N ASN A 89 -15.08 1.84 -15.90
CA ASN A 89 -16.06 1.10 -15.09
C ASN A 89 -15.92 1.34 -13.58
N GLY A 90 -14.96 2.17 -13.16
CA GLY A 90 -14.72 2.48 -11.75
C GLY A 90 -14.06 1.38 -10.95
N LYS A 91 -13.65 0.27 -11.56
CA LYS A 91 -13.15 -0.90 -10.83
C LYS A 91 -11.65 -0.94 -10.63
N MET A 92 -10.89 -0.17 -11.42
CA MET A 92 -9.43 -0.11 -11.28
C MET A 92 -9.02 1.32 -10.97
N ILE A 93 -8.21 1.46 -9.93
CA ILE A 93 -7.75 2.76 -9.45
C ILE A 93 -6.23 2.74 -9.44
N THR A 94 -5.61 3.73 -10.07
CA THR A 94 -4.16 3.90 -10.08
C THR A 94 -3.75 5.06 -9.21
N PHE A 95 -2.58 4.91 -8.59
CA PHE A 95 -2.05 5.87 -7.63
C PHE A 95 -0.60 6.17 -7.91
N LYS A 96 -0.18 7.37 -7.60
CA LYS A 96 1.21 7.71 -7.34
C LYS A 96 1.41 7.52 -5.84
N VAL A 97 2.49 6.83 -5.46
CA VAL A 97 2.82 6.62 -4.05
C VAL A 97 4.21 7.15 -3.74
N THR A 98 4.35 7.77 -2.57
CA THR A 98 5.63 8.30 -2.11
C THR A 98 5.79 7.94 -0.64
N ALA A 99 7.04 7.85 -0.20
CA ALA A 99 7.35 7.68 1.21
C ALA A 99 8.47 8.64 1.58
N SER A 100 8.41 9.16 2.80
CA SER A 100 9.39 10.12 3.31
C SER A 100 9.71 9.78 4.76
N ASP A 101 10.91 10.15 5.20
CA ASP A 101 11.23 10.16 6.63
C ASP A 101 11.46 11.62 7.06
N GLU A 102 12.03 11.83 8.25
CA GLU A 102 12.20 13.17 8.79
C GLU A 102 13.25 14.00 8.03
N GLU A 103 14.05 13.36 7.17
CA GLU A 103 15.03 14.07 6.34
C GLU A 103 14.55 14.31 4.90
N GLY A 104 13.55 13.59 4.45
CA GLY A 104 13.03 13.79 3.10
C GLY A 104 12.56 12.51 2.44
N LEU A 105 12.48 12.53 1.12
CA LEU A 105 11.96 11.43 0.30
C LEU A 105 12.83 10.19 0.45
N ILE A 106 12.21 9.05 0.75
CA ILE A 106 12.90 7.75 0.83
C ILE A 106 12.44 6.75 -0.21
N GLY A 107 11.29 6.99 -0.87
CA GLY A 107 10.80 6.10 -1.91
C GLY A 107 9.69 6.71 -2.71
N GLU A 108 9.49 6.18 -3.92
CA GLU A 108 8.39 6.62 -4.79
C GLU A 108 8.05 5.53 -5.79
N GLY A 109 6.83 5.56 -6.31
CA GLY A 109 6.40 4.58 -7.29
C GLY A 109 4.95 4.74 -7.70
N THR A 110 4.42 3.65 -8.26
CA THR A 110 3.04 3.58 -8.72
C THR A 110 2.36 2.35 -8.14
N HIS A 111 1.03 2.42 -8.02
CA HIS A 111 0.25 1.35 -7.41
C HIS A 111 -1.12 1.29 -8.06
N THR A 112 -1.62 0.08 -8.26
CA THR A 112 -2.96 -0.15 -8.81
C THR A 112 -3.74 -1.03 -7.87
N ARG A 113 -5.01 -0.67 -7.62
CA ARG A 113 -5.92 -1.45 -6.79
C ARG A 113 -7.21 -1.74 -7.55
N ALA A 114 -7.79 -2.89 -7.27
CA ALA A 114 -9.08 -3.28 -7.86
C ALA A 114 -10.16 -3.19 -6.79
N VAL A 115 -11.31 -2.62 -7.15
CA VAL A 115 -12.50 -2.61 -6.30
C VAL A 115 -13.17 -3.98 -6.37
N ILE A 116 -13.45 -4.57 -5.21
CA ILE A 116 -14.02 -5.91 -5.12
C ILE A 116 -15.19 -5.92 -4.13
N ASP A 117 -16.02 -6.96 -4.24
CA ASP A 117 -16.99 -7.30 -3.21
C ASP A 117 -16.29 -8.21 -2.20
N ASN A 118 -16.17 -7.75 -0.97
CA ASN A 118 -15.36 -8.43 0.05
C ASN A 118 -15.76 -9.88 0.26
N ALA A 119 -17.06 -10.14 0.46
CA ALA A 119 -17.54 -11.49 0.76
C ALA A 119 -17.32 -12.43 -0.42
N ARG A 120 -17.65 -11.98 -1.62
CA ARG A 120 -17.49 -12.79 -2.84
C ARG A 120 -16.01 -13.06 -3.13
N PHE A 121 -15.18 -12.06 -3.00
CA PHE A 121 -13.75 -12.17 -3.24
C PHE A 121 -13.12 -13.18 -2.28
N LEU A 122 -13.42 -13.07 -1.00
CA LEU A 122 -12.90 -13.96 0.02
C LEU A 122 -13.39 -15.40 -0.19
N GLN A 123 -14.66 -15.57 -0.55
CA GLN A 123 -15.22 -16.90 -0.82
C GLN A 123 -14.48 -17.57 -1.99
N LYS A 124 -14.29 -16.86 -3.09
CA LYS A 124 -13.55 -17.37 -4.24
C LYS A 124 -12.12 -17.73 -3.89
N CYS A 125 -11.48 -16.91 -3.06
CA CYS A 125 -10.13 -17.17 -2.60
C CYS A 125 -10.06 -18.46 -1.78
N ASN A 126 -10.97 -18.62 -0.86
CA ASN A 126 -10.99 -19.80 0.03
C ASN A 126 -11.35 -21.08 -0.75
N ASP A 127 -12.11 -20.97 -1.83
CA ASP A 127 -12.46 -22.11 -2.67
C ASP A 127 -11.22 -22.77 -3.28
N LYS A 128 -10.14 -22.01 -3.48
CA LYS A 128 -8.87 -22.58 -3.96
C LYS A 128 -8.33 -23.65 -3.03
N LEU A 129 -8.42 -23.42 -1.73
CA LEU A 129 -7.90 -24.38 -0.75
C LEU A 129 -8.64 -25.71 -0.87
N ALA A 130 -9.97 -25.65 -1.03
CA ALA A 130 -10.80 -26.85 -1.19
C ALA A 130 -10.44 -27.61 -2.47
N ARG A 131 -10.05 -26.89 -3.54
CA ARG A 131 -9.73 -27.54 -4.82
C ARG A 131 -8.39 -28.29 -4.82
N VAL A 132 -7.45 -27.94 -3.93
CA VAL A 132 -6.13 -28.57 -3.88
C VAL A 132 -6.00 -29.62 -2.78
N LYS A 133 -7.06 -29.87 -2.03
CA LYS A 133 -7.07 -30.89 -0.96
C LYS A 133 -7.56 -32.23 -1.44
#